data_93efc706ce2a3bca09aa5422eaf306a3
#
_entry.id   93efc706ce2a3bca09aa5422eaf306a3
#
_cell.length_a   1.000
_cell.length_b   1.000
_cell.length_c   1.000
_cell.angle_alpha   90.00
_cell.angle_beta   90.00
_cell.angle_gamma   90.00
#
_symmetry.space_group_name_H-M   'P 1'
#
loop_
_entity.id
_entity.type
_entity.pdbx_description
1 polymer ?
#
loop_
_entity_poly.entity_id
_entity_poly.type
_entity_poly.pdbx_seq_one_letter_code
_entity_poly.pdbx_strand_id
1 'polypeptide(L)'
;CPVIGFPLGANTTEVKVLEAKDALKNGADELDMVVNLGAVKSADWQTVLADIEAVRHAGENFTLKVIIETSVLTEEEKVKLCQLCTQAKADFVKTSTGFTGGGATAQDVKLMKENISADMQVKASGGVRTKEDFDKMVAAGATRIGASAGIKIIEGK
;
A
#
# COMPACT_ATOMS: atom_id res chain seq x y z
N CYS A 1 12.39 -1.02 5.22
CA CYS A 1 11.19 -1.00 4.34
C CYS A 1 11.28 0.19 3.38
N PRO A 2 12.05 0.07 2.29
CA PRO A 2 12.11 1.10 1.25
C PRO A 2 10.84 1.11 0.40
N VAL A 3 10.71 2.15 -0.42
CA VAL A 3 9.60 2.36 -1.34
C VAL A 3 10.01 2.05 -2.78
N ILE A 4 9.04 1.63 -3.61
CA ILE A 4 9.23 1.24 -5.00
C ILE A 4 8.28 2.05 -5.88
N GLY A 5 8.79 2.70 -6.93
CA GLY A 5 8.00 3.56 -7.82
C GLY A 5 7.35 4.75 -7.12
N PHE A 6 7.97 5.27 -6.10
CA PHE A 6 7.40 6.26 -5.20
C PHE A 6 7.70 7.71 -5.66
N PRO A 7 6.76 8.66 -5.52
CA PRO A 7 5.43 8.49 -4.91
C PRO A 7 4.29 8.24 -5.92
N LEU A 8 4.53 8.29 -7.22
CA LEU A 8 3.48 8.36 -8.26
C LEU A 8 3.14 7.02 -8.92
N GLY A 9 3.97 5.99 -8.73
CA GLY A 9 3.79 4.69 -9.38
C GLY A 9 3.97 4.72 -10.91
N ALA A 10 4.53 5.81 -11.46
CA ALA A 10 4.62 6.09 -12.89
C ALA A 10 5.84 5.48 -13.59
N ASN A 11 6.75 4.87 -12.84
CA ASN A 11 7.90 4.16 -13.40
C ASN A 11 7.43 2.94 -14.20
N THR A 12 8.23 2.54 -15.20
CA THR A 12 7.97 1.26 -15.89
C THR A 12 8.11 0.09 -14.92
N THR A 13 7.49 -1.03 -15.26
CA THR A 13 7.57 -2.27 -14.47
C THR A 13 9.02 -2.72 -14.29
N GLU A 14 9.85 -2.62 -15.33
CA GLU A 14 11.27 -2.98 -15.29
C GLU A 14 12.05 -2.15 -14.26
N VAL A 15 11.78 -0.85 -14.20
CA VAL A 15 12.40 0.05 -13.22
C VAL A 15 11.98 -0.32 -11.80
N LYS A 16 10.68 -0.56 -11.56
CA LYS A 16 10.19 -1.00 -10.25
C LYS A 16 10.81 -2.33 -9.81
N VAL A 17 10.94 -3.29 -10.72
CA VAL A 17 11.59 -4.57 -10.45
C VAL A 17 13.08 -4.38 -10.12
N LEU A 18 13.77 -3.46 -10.81
CA LEU A 18 15.16 -3.14 -10.52
C LEU A 18 15.31 -2.51 -9.13
N GLU A 19 14.47 -1.53 -8.79
CA GLU A 19 14.41 -0.92 -7.44
C GLU A 19 14.19 -1.99 -6.36
N ALA A 20 13.22 -2.90 -6.58
CA ALA A 20 12.91 -3.97 -5.64
C ALA A 20 14.11 -4.93 -5.44
N LYS A 21 14.74 -5.38 -6.52
CA LYS A 21 15.91 -6.26 -6.47
C LYS A 21 17.09 -5.60 -5.76
N ASP A 22 17.35 -4.32 -6.05
CA ASP A 22 18.43 -3.58 -5.39
C ASP A 22 18.16 -3.41 -3.90
N ALA A 23 16.92 -3.05 -3.51
CA ALA A 23 16.53 -2.93 -2.12
C ALA A 23 16.70 -4.26 -1.35
N LEU A 24 16.23 -5.37 -1.91
CA LEU A 24 16.34 -6.70 -1.29
C LEU A 24 17.82 -7.13 -1.18
N LYS A 25 18.63 -6.89 -2.19
CA LYS A 25 20.09 -7.15 -2.16
C LYS A 25 20.79 -6.37 -1.05
N ASN A 26 20.31 -5.17 -0.74
CA ASN A 26 20.82 -4.32 0.32
C ASN A 26 20.18 -4.60 1.71
N GLY A 27 19.45 -5.70 1.86
CA GLY A 27 18.95 -6.18 3.15
C GLY A 27 17.56 -5.68 3.53
N ALA A 28 16.73 -5.27 2.57
CA ALA A 28 15.33 -4.97 2.87
C ALA A 28 14.53 -6.26 3.08
N ASP A 29 13.73 -6.31 4.15
CA ASP A 29 12.80 -7.41 4.44
C ASP A 29 11.37 -7.10 4.00
N GLU A 30 11.07 -5.83 3.78
CA GLU A 30 9.75 -5.34 3.38
C GLU A 30 9.87 -4.26 2.30
N LEU A 31 8.95 -4.24 1.35
CA LEU A 31 8.85 -3.24 0.29
C LEU A 31 7.46 -2.62 0.25
N ASP A 32 7.37 -1.29 0.09
CA ASP A 32 6.12 -0.55 -0.12
C ASP A 32 6.11 -0.03 -1.57
N MET A 33 5.48 -0.75 -2.52
CA MET A 33 5.36 -0.29 -3.90
C MET A 33 4.15 0.60 -4.11
N VAL A 34 4.24 1.58 -4.98
CA VAL A 34 3.08 2.35 -5.45
C VAL A 34 2.52 1.70 -6.71
N VAL A 35 1.19 1.47 -6.72
CA VAL A 35 0.48 0.96 -7.89
C VAL A 35 0.63 1.92 -9.08
N ASN A 36 0.55 1.41 -10.31
CA ASN A 36 0.53 2.25 -11.52
C ASN A 36 -0.81 3.01 -11.61
N LEU A 37 -0.86 4.20 -11.01
CA LEU A 37 -2.08 5.02 -10.96
C LEU A 37 -2.57 5.43 -12.37
N GLY A 38 -1.66 5.62 -13.33
CA GLY A 38 -2.03 5.91 -14.71
C GLY A 38 -2.81 4.76 -15.35
N ALA A 39 -2.35 3.52 -15.15
CA ALA A 39 -3.05 2.33 -15.62
C ALA A 39 -4.40 2.15 -14.90
N VAL A 40 -4.48 2.41 -13.58
CA VAL A 40 -5.74 2.40 -12.83
C VAL A 40 -6.75 3.37 -13.43
N LYS A 41 -6.34 4.63 -13.68
CA LYS A 41 -7.22 5.66 -14.25
C LYS A 41 -7.64 5.40 -15.70
N SER A 42 -6.87 4.60 -16.41
CA SER A 42 -7.21 4.13 -17.76
C SER A 42 -8.00 2.81 -17.76
N ALA A 43 -8.32 2.28 -16.58
CA ALA A 43 -8.95 0.96 -16.39
C ALA A 43 -8.15 -0.20 -17.04
N ASP A 44 -6.85 -0.03 -17.22
CA ASP A 44 -5.94 -1.08 -17.70
C ASP A 44 -5.52 -2.00 -16.54
N TRP A 45 -6.47 -2.80 -16.10
CA TRP A 45 -6.31 -3.70 -14.96
C TRP A 45 -5.29 -4.81 -15.20
N GLN A 46 -5.07 -5.17 -16.47
CA GLN A 46 -4.06 -6.16 -16.84
C GLN A 46 -2.65 -5.63 -16.56
N THR A 47 -2.36 -4.40 -16.97
CA THR A 47 -1.09 -3.74 -16.68
C THR A 47 -0.90 -3.55 -15.17
N VAL A 48 -1.96 -3.16 -14.45
CA VAL A 48 -1.90 -3.02 -12.98
C VAL A 48 -1.52 -4.33 -12.31
N LEU A 49 -2.16 -5.43 -12.67
CA LEU A 49 -1.87 -6.75 -12.11
C LEU A 49 -0.44 -7.20 -12.42
N ALA A 50 -0.06 -7.12 -13.71
CA ALA A 50 1.28 -7.52 -14.15
C ALA A 50 2.40 -6.75 -13.46
N ASP A 51 2.20 -5.45 -13.20
CA ASP A 51 3.15 -4.60 -12.47
C ASP A 51 3.35 -5.07 -11.02
N ILE A 52 2.26 -5.38 -10.31
CA ILE A 52 2.33 -5.89 -8.93
C ILE A 52 2.98 -7.28 -8.89
N GLU A 53 2.58 -8.19 -9.78
CA GLU A 53 3.13 -9.54 -9.87
C GLU A 53 4.64 -9.53 -10.20
N ALA A 54 5.07 -8.66 -11.09
CA ALA A 54 6.49 -8.52 -11.45
C ALA A 54 7.33 -8.09 -10.24
N VAL A 55 6.85 -7.15 -9.43
CA VAL A 55 7.52 -6.75 -8.19
C VAL A 55 7.45 -7.87 -7.14
N ARG A 56 6.32 -8.59 -7.03
CA ARG A 56 6.22 -9.76 -6.13
C ARG A 56 7.27 -10.83 -6.45
N HIS A 57 7.59 -11.01 -7.72
CA HIS A 57 8.59 -11.99 -8.17
C HIS A 57 10.03 -11.44 -8.23
N ALA A 58 10.27 -10.22 -7.74
CA ALA A 58 11.61 -9.64 -7.72
C ALA A 58 12.58 -10.33 -6.75
N GLY A 59 12.06 -11.07 -5.77
CA GLY A 59 12.82 -11.83 -4.78
C GLY A 59 11.96 -12.81 -4.00
N GLU A 60 12.59 -13.47 -3.02
CA GLU A 60 11.94 -14.44 -2.14
C GLU A 60 11.92 -13.92 -0.69
N ASN A 61 10.98 -14.42 0.10
CA ASN A 61 10.93 -14.22 1.56
C ASN A 61 10.92 -12.74 2.01
N PHE A 62 10.16 -11.87 1.34
CA PHE A 62 9.94 -10.49 1.76
C PHE A 62 8.46 -10.15 1.83
N THR A 63 8.13 -9.15 2.63
CA THR A 63 6.77 -8.61 2.74
C THR A 63 6.54 -7.54 1.67
N LEU A 64 5.56 -7.76 0.78
CA LEU A 64 5.14 -6.77 -0.21
C LEU A 64 3.89 -6.03 0.26
N LYS A 65 3.96 -4.70 0.28
CA LYS A 65 2.81 -3.83 0.51
C LYS A 65 2.55 -2.98 -0.72
N VAL A 66 1.29 -2.92 -1.16
CA VAL A 66 0.88 -2.15 -2.33
C VAL A 66 0.15 -0.90 -1.89
N ILE A 67 0.74 0.27 -2.16
CA ILE A 67 0.12 1.57 -1.92
C ILE A 67 -0.84 1.85 -3.07
N ILE A 68 -2.13 1.92 -2.76
CA ILE A 68 -3.16 2.16 -3.78
C ILE A 68 -3.55 3.63 -3.92
N GLU A 69 -3.14 4.51 -2.98
CA GLU A 69 -3.39 5.96 -2.95
C GLU A 69 -4.89 6.28 -2.93
N THR A 70 -5.57 5.88 -1.87
CA THR A 70 -7.04 5.91 -1.74
C THR A 70 -7.68 7.27 -2.03
N SER A 71 -6.97 8.36 -1.75
CA SER A 71 -7.49 9.74 -1.91
C SER A 71 -7.79 10.15 -3.35
N VAL A 72 -7.22 9.45 -4.33
CA VAL A 72 -7.40 9.74 -5.77
C VAL A 72 -8.30 8.71 -6.48
N LEU A 73 -8.86 7.77 -5.74
CA LEU A 73 -9.60 6.62 -6.27
C LEU A 73 -11.11 6.70 -5.97
N THR A 74 -11.92 6.16 -6.88
CA THR A 74 -13.33 5.84 -6.60
C THR A 74 -13.43 4.59 -5.72
N GLU A 75 -14.61 4.33 -5.12
CA GLU A 75 -14.82 3.11 -4.31
C GLU A 75 -14.64 1.85 -5.16
N GLU A 76 -15.13 1.83 -6.40
CA GLU A 76 -14.98 0.71 -7.32
C GLU A 76 -13.51 0.45 -7.66
N GLU A 77 -12.71 1.50 -7.88
CA GLU A 77 -11.27 1.37 -8.11
C GLU A 77 -10.55 0.79 -6.89
N LYS A 78 -10.91 1.24 -5.67
CA LYS A 78 -10.36 0.70 -4.41
C LYS A 78 -10.66 -0.78 -4.25
N VAL A 79 -11.91 -1.19 -4.46
CA VAL A 79 -12.33 -2.60 -4.40
C VAL A 79 -11.58 -3.44 -5.42
N LYS A 80 -11.50 -2.97 -6.66
CA LYS A 80 -10.79 -3.68 -7.73
C LYS A 80 -9.32 -3.86 -7.42
N LEU A 81 -8.66 -2.83 -6.91
CA LEU A 81 -7.25 -2.90 -6.49
C LEU A 81 -7.02 -3.89 -5.34
N CYS A 82 -7.90 -3.93 -4.34
CA CYS A 82 -7.84 -4.92 -3.26
C CYS A 82 -7.89 -6.35 -3.81
N GLN A 83 -8.76 -6.62 -4.78
CA GLN A 83 -8.86 -7.93 -5.44
C GLN A 83 -7.58 -8.26 -6.24
N LEU A 84 -7.02 -7.30 -6.99
CA LEU A 84 -5.78 -7.50 -7.74
C LEU A 84 -4.57 -7.71 -6.81
N CYS A 85 -4.49 -6.99 -5.70
CA CYS A 85 -3.46 -7.22 -4.68
C CYS A 85 -3.56 -8.64 -4.09
N THR A 86 -4.78 -9.13 -3.84
CA THR A 86 -5.02 -10.51 -3.41
C THR A 86 -4.56 -11.51 -4.46
N GLN A 87 -4.91 -11.30 -5.73
CA GLN A 87 -4.51 -12.15 -6.84
C GLN A 87 -2.99 -12.20 -7.01
N ALA A 88 -2.32 -11.06 -6.89
CA ALA A 88 -0.86 -10.94 -6.97
C ALA A 88 -0.12 -11.44 -5.70
N LYS A 89 -0.84 -11.93 -4.68
CA LYS A 89 -0.29 -12.41 -3.41
C LYS A 89 0.58 -11.36 -2.70
N ALA A 90 0.12 -10.12 -2.68
CA ALA A 90 0.67 -9.11 -1.81
C ALA A 90 0.31 -9.43 -0.35
N ASP A 91 1.17 -9.05 0.59
CA ASP A 91 0.94 -9.29 2.03
C ASP A 91 0.08 -8.19 2.64
N PHE A 92 0.20 -6.97 2.13
CA PHE A 92 -0.58 -5.82 2.55
C PHE A 92 -1.10 -5.00 1.38
N VAL A 93 -2.29 -4.43 1.56
CA VAL A 93 -2.72 -3.24 0.85
C VAL A 93 -2.52 -2.02 1.76
N LYS A 94 -1.96 -0.92 1.23
CA LYS A 94 -1.64 0.30 1.97
C LYS A 94 -2.41 1.49 1.41
N THR A 95 -2.94 2.34 2.29
CA THR A 95 -3.81 3.45 1.87
C THR A 95 -3.10 4.50 1.03
N SER A 96 -1.98 5.05 1.51
CA SER A 96 -1.49 6.34 1.01
C SER A 96 0.03 6.46 1.02
N THR A 97 0.56 7.29 0.10
CA THR A 97 1.97 7.71 0.09
C THR A 97 2.24 8.81 1.13
N GLY A 98 1.24 9.65 1.41
CA GLY A 98 1.39 10.87 2.20
C GLY A 98 1.84 12.11 1.38
N PHE A 99 2.00 11.99 0.05
CA PHE A 99 2.53 13.05 -0.81
C PHE A 99 1.50 13.65 -1.77
N THR A 100 0.31 13.04 -1.91
CA THR A 100 -0.75 13.51 -2.82
C THR A 100 -1.85 14.32 -2.14
N GLY A 101 -1.62 14.78 -0.92
CA GLY A 101 -2.56 15.62 -0.16
C GLY A 101 -3.64 14.85 0.61
N GLY A 102 -3.77 13.54 0.42
CA GLY A 102 -4.69 12.68 1.17
C GLY A 102 -3.98 11.77 2.18
N GLY A 103 -4.75 11.15 3.06
CA GLY A 103 -4.28 10.19 4.05
C GLY A 103 -5.28 9.09 4.31
N ALA A 104 -4.99 8.22 5.27
CA ALA A 104 -5.87 7.14 5.67
C ALA A 104 -7.18 7.68 6.29
N THR A 105 -8.29 7.06 5.90
CA THR A 105 -9.59 7.22 6.57
C THR A 105 -10.07 5.88 7.11
N ALA A 106 -10.83 5.89 8.21
CA ALA A 106 -11.41 4.67 8.76
C ALA A 106 -12.34 3.98 7.75
N GLN A 107 -13.04 4.75 6.92
CA GLN A 107 -13.91 4.23 5.86
C GLN A 107 -13.10 3.46 4.81
N ASP A 108 -12.00 4.03 4.32
CA ASP A 108 -11.13 3.35 3.35
C ASP A 108 -10.50 2.09 3.92
N VAL A 109 -10.00 2.16 5.16
CA VAL A 109 -9.41 0.99 5.84
C VAL A 109 -10.42 -0.15 5.97
N LYS A 110 -11.67 0.16 6.36
CA LYS A 110 -12.75 -0.81 6.45
C LYS A 110 -13.08 -1.40 5.09
N LEU A 111 -13.27 -0.56 4.06
CA LEU A 111 -13.53 -0.99 2.68
C LEU A 111 -12.43 -1.94 2.18
N MET A 112 -11.16 -1.57 2.39
CA MET A 112 -10.02 -2.39 2.01
C MET A 112 -10.02 -3.73 2.74
N LYS A 113 -10.26 -3.74 4.06
CA LYS A 113 -10.28 -4.97 4.88
C LYS A 113 -11.36 -5.94 4.44
N GLU A 114 -12.52 -5.44 4.03
CA GLU A 114 -13.65 -6.23 3.56
C GLU A 114 -13.44 -6.83 2.15
N ASN A 115 -12.46 -6.33 1.38
CA ASN A 115 -12.25 -6.70 -0.03
C ASN A 115 -10.89 -7.37 -0.32
N ILE A 116 -10.15 -7.77 0.69
CA ILE A 116 -8.91 -8.56 0.58
C ILE A 116 -9.12 -9.98 1.11
N SER A 117 -8.21 -10.90 0.77
CA SER A 117 -8.21 -12.24 1.32
C SER A 117 -7.92 -12.26 2.84
N ALA A 118 -8.27 -13.35 3.52
CA ALA A 118 -8.16 -13.47 4.97
C ALA A 118 -6.70 -13.40 5.48
N ASP A 119 -5.75 -13.82 4.66
CA ASP A 119 -4.32 -13.82 4.92
C ASP A 119 -3.64 -12.48 4.63
N MET A 120 -4.31 -11.57 3.91
CA MET A 120 -3.82 -10.22 3.68
C MET A 120 -4.17 -9.26 4.83
N GLN A 121 -3.36 -8.20 4.94
CA GLN A 121 -3.49 -7.18 5.96
C GLN A 121 -3.64 -5.78 5.36
N VAL A 122 -4.05 -4.82 6.19
CA VAL A 122 -4.17 -3.42 5.80
C VAL A 122 -3.15 -2.57 6.57
N LYS A 123 -2.39 -1.74 5.82
CA LYS A 123 -1.54 -0.69 6.39
C LYS A 123 -2.21 0.68 6.17
N ALA A 124 -2.52 1.38 7.24
CA ALA A 124 -3.00 2.76 7.20
C ALA A 124 -1.84 3.74 7.34
N SER A 125 -1.73 4.70 6.44
CA SER A 125 -0.68 5.73 6.46
C SER A 125 -1.16 7.07 5.92
N GLY A 126 -0.48 8.14 6.35
CA GLY A 126 -0.88 9.51 6.06
C GLY A 126 -1.99 10.00 6.98
N GLY A 127 -1.78 11.15 7.62
CA GLY A 127 -2.78 11.81 8.46
C GLY A 127 -2.95 11.23 9.88
N VAL A 128 -2.33 10.11 10.23
CA VAL A 128 -2.37 9.54 11.58
C VAL A 128 -1.37 10.29 12.48
N ARG A 129 -1.89 11.15 13.35
CA ARG A 129 -1.07 12.08 14.17
C ARG A 129 -1.25 11.91 15.67
N THR A 130 -2.39 11.37 16.11
CA THR A 130 -2.78 11.22 17.50
C THR A 130 -3.08 9.77 17.84
N LYS A 131 -3.13 9.48 19.15
CA LYS A 131 -3.57 8.16 19.65
C LYS A 131 -5.01 7.85 19.19
N GLU A 132 -5.87 8.85 19.15
CA GLU A 132 -7.26 8.70 18.69
C GLU A 132 -7.31 8.32 17.20
N ASP A 133 -6.51 8.96 16.35
CA ASP A 133 -6.43 8.58 14.93
C ASP A 133 -5.95 7.13 14.78
N PHE A 134 -4.91 6.76 15.54
CA PHE A 134 -4.39 5.40 15.56
C PHE A 134 -5.48 4.38 15.93
N ASP A 135 -6.19 4.62 17.04
CA ASP A 135 -7.22 3.71 17.52
C ASP A 135 -8.38 3.56 16.51
N LYS A 136 -8.76 4.65 15.83
CA LYS A 136 -9.75 4.61 14.74
C LYS A 136 -9.31 3.71 13.59
N MET A 137 -8.04 3.79 13.16
CA MET A 137 -7.52 2.95 12.08
C MET A 137 -7.47 1.48 12.47
N VAL A 138 -7.02 1.18 13.69
CA VAL A 138 -7.00 -0.19 14.24
C VAL A 138 -8.41 -0.76 14.35
N ALA A 139 -9.36 0.01 14.88
CA ALA A 139 -10.76 -0.40 14.97
C ALA A 139 -11.40 -0.66 13.59
N ALA A 140 -10.96 0.07 12.55
CA ALA A 140 -11.41 -0.14 11.17
C ALA A 140 -10.78 -1.38 10.49
N GLY A 141 -9.76 -2.00 11.10
CA GLY A 141 -9.14 -3.23 10.60
C GLY A 141 -7.68 -3.10 10.13
N ALA A 142 -7.03 -1.94 10.33
CA ALA A 142 -5.60 -1.83 10.05
C ALA A 142 -4.78 -2.61 11.08
N THR A 143 -3.79 -3.37 10.61
CA THR A 143 -2.85 -4.11 11.45
C THR A 143 -1.45 -3.49 11.47
N ARG A 144 -1.21 -2.50 10.61
CA ARG A 144 0.01 -1.72 10.53
C ARG A 144 -0.32 -0.24 10.34
N ILE A 145 0.35 0.63 11.08
CA ILE A 145 0.19 2.09 10.96
C ILE A 145 1.52 2.71 10.54
N GLY A 146 1.48 3.55 9.50
CA GLY A 146 2.60 4.40 9.08
C GLY A 146 2.38 5.83 9.56
N ALA A 147 3.15 6.27 10.55
CA ALA A 147 3.03 7.60 11.13
C ALA A 147 4.39 8.20 11.43
N SER A 148 4.59 9.48 11.11
CA SER A 148 5.77 10.25 11.54
C SER A 148 5.71 10.60 13.03
N ALA A 149 4.51 10.63 13.62
CA ALA A 149 4.26 10.93 15.04
C ALA A 149 4.27 9.67 15.93
N GLY A 150 4.84 8.55 15.49
CA GLY A 150 4.75 7.25 16.18
C GLY A 150 5.13 7.30 17.68
N ILE A 151 6.18 8.02 18.03
CA ILE A 151 6.61 8.17 19.43
C ILE A 151 5.51 8.84 20.26
N LYS A 152 4.94 9.96 19.79
CA LYS A 152 3.87 10.68 20.49
C LYS A 152 2.62 9.81 20.65
N ILE A 153 2.28 9.04 19.63
CA ILE A 153 1.13 8.12 19.64
C ILE A 153 1.33 7.05 20.72
N ILE A 154 2.52 6.47 20.84
CA ILE A 154 2.84 5.45 21.86
C ILE A 154 2.81 6.05 23.25
N GLU A 155 3.28 7.28 23.42
CA GLU A 155 3.26 8.01 24.70
C GLU A 155 1.87 8.53 25.08
N GLY A 156 0.86 8.37 24.22
CA GLY A 156 -0.52 8.83 24.47
C GLY A 156 -0.71 10.34 24.34
N LYS A 157 0.15 10.99 23.55
CA LYS A 157 0.14 12.44 23.31
C LYS A 157 -0.46 12.80 21.97
#